data_bbb486de53b8cbcc9c68021cdf58bcd3
#
_entry.id   bbb486de53b8cbcc9c68021cdf58bcd3
#
_cell.length_a   1.000
_cell.length_b   1.000
_cell.length_c   1.000
_cell.angle_alpha   90.00
_cell.angle_beta   90.00
_cell.angle_gamma   90.00
#
_symmetry.space_group_name_H-M   'P 1'
#
loop_
_entity.id
_entity.type
_entity.pdbx_description
1 polymer ?
#
loop_
_entity_poly.entity_id
_entity_poly.type
_entity_poly.pdbx_seq_one_letter_code
_entity_poly.pdbx_strand_id
1 'polypeptide(L)'
;MASTFLSLHYHVVFSTKERRPFIAPAWRTQLHDYLGGTVNGLGGFSQRVGGVADHVHLLVGLKATHCLAEFMRELKKATSVWARENHEPEFAWQDGYAAFTVSASKRAVVREYIENQEAHHAKRDLVSELKELLEKHEVEYNERYLL
;
A
#
# COMPACT_ATOMS: atom_id res chain seq x y z
N MET A 1 -13.22 23.16 -25.06
CA MET A 1 -12.72 22.01 -24.31
C MET A 1 -11.92 22.52 -23.11
N ALA A 2 -12.26 22.07 -21.94
CA ALA A 2 -11.51 22.44 -20.74
C ALA A 2 -10.28 21.55 -20.60
N SER A 3 -9.16 22.12 -20.17
CA SER A 3 -7.95 21.38 -19.84
C SER A 3 -7.90 21.18 -18.34
N THR A 4 -7.57 19.96 -17.91
CA THR A 4 -7.46 19.62 -16.51
C THR A 4 -6.04 19.12 -16.22
N PHE A 5 -5.40 19.70 -15.22
CA PHE A 5 -4.03 19.36 -14.84
C PHE A 5 -4.03 18.83 -13.41
N LEU A 6 -3.57 17.60 -13.22
CA LEU A 6 -3.64 16.91 -11.94
C LEU A 6 -2.28 16.32 -11.55
N SER A 7 -1.99 16.34 -10.27
CA SER A 7 -0.84 15.65 -9.67
C SER A 7 -1.35 14.95 -8.42
N LEU A 8 -1.89 13.76 -8.60
CA LEU A 8 -2.54 12.99 -7.54
C LEU A 8 -1.71 11.74 -7.25
N HIS A 9 -0.87 11.84 -6.25
CA HIS A 9 0.00 10.74 -5.82
C HIS A 9 -0.30 10.40 -4.38
N TYR A 10 -0.33 9.11 -4.08
CA TYR A 10 -0.65 8.61 -2.75
C TYR A 10 0.35 7.56 -2.32
N HIS A 11 0.75 7.65 -1.06
CA HIS A 11 1.46 6.60 -0.36
C HIS A 11 0.42 5.80 0.40
N VAL A 12 0.22 4.55 0.02
CA VAL A 12 -0.81 3.67 0.59
C VAL A 12 -0.13 2.58 1.39
N VAL A 13 -0.65 2.31 2.59
CA VAL A 13 -0.12 1.28 3.49
C VAL A 13 -1.26 0.42 3.99
N PHE A 14 -1.13 -0.89 3.90
CA PHE A 14 -2.08 -1.81 4.54
C PHE A 14 -1.40 -3.12 4.90
N SER A 15 -1.95 -3.78 5.91
CA SER A 15 -1.36 -5.00 6.46
C SER A 15 -2.21 -6.21 6.13
N THR A 16 -1.64 -7.39 6.35
CA THR A 16 -2.39 -8.63 6.40
C THR A 16 -3.31 -8.64 7.61
N LYS A 17 -4.34 -9.48 7.57
CA LYS A 17 -5.28 -9.64 8.69
C LYS A 17 -4.52 -10.08 9.94
N GLU A 18 -4.74 -9.33 11.02
CA GLU A 18 -4.08 -9.57 12.31
C GLU A 18 -2.55 -9.53 12.21
N ARG A 19 -2.01 -8.89 11.18
CA ARG A 19 -0.58 -8.81 10.88
C ARG A 19 0.09 -10.17 10.79
N ARG A 20 -0.63 -11.18 10.33
CA ARG A 20 -0.04 -12.50 10.14
C ARG A 20 1.03 -12.45 9.05
N PRO A 21 2.17 -13.10 9.25
CA PRO A 21 3.29 -13.05 8.29
C PRO A 21 3.06 -13.95 7.08
N PHE A 22 1.96 -13.73 6.36
CA PHE A 22 1.58 -14.54 5.20
C PHE A 22 2.49 -14.36 4.00
N ILE A 23 3.09 -13.16 3.86
CA ILE A 23 3.85 -12.80 2.67
C ILE A 23 5.28 -13.32 2.80
N ALA A 24 5.45 -14.62 2.50
CA ALA A 24 6.76 -15.26 2.60
C ALA A 24 7.72 -14.73 1.53
N PRO A 25 9.04 -14.72 1.81
CA PRO A 25 10.04 -14.28 0.84
C PRO A 25 9.94 -14.97 -0.50
N ALA A 26 9.53 -16.24 -0.52
CA ALA A 26 9.47 -17.04 -1.75
C ALA A 26 8.51 -16.48 -2.80
N TRP A 27 7.45 -15.77 -2.40
CA TRP A 27 6.46 -15.22 -3.34
C TRP A 27 6.20 -13.73 -3.17
N ARG A 28 6.96 -13.06 -2.32
CA ARG A 28 6.79 -11.63 -2.01
C ARG A 28 6.91 -10.76 -3.25
N THR A 29 7.93 -10.97 -4.06
CA THR A 29 8.13 -10.21 -5.30
C THR A 29 6.97 -10.41 -6.26
N GLN A 30 6.45 -11.64 -6.37
CA GLN A 30 5.28 -11.92 -7.21
C GLN A 30 4.05 -11.16 -6.75
N LEU A 31 3.82 -11.09 -5.44
CA LEU A 31 2.72 -10.28 -4.88
C LEU A 31 2.89 -8.80 -5.22
N HIS A 32 4.10 -8.28 -5.03
CA HIS A 32 4.37 -6.86 -5.36
C HIS A 32 4.11 -6.57 -6.84
N ASP A 33 4.53 -7.46 -7.73
CA ASP A 33 4.27 -7.33 -9.15
C ASP A 33 2.77 -7.41 -9.47
N TYR A 34 2.06 -8.30 -8.81
CA TYR A 34 0.62 -8.44 -9.01
C TYR A 34 -0.13 -7.21 -8.49
N LEU A 35 0.27 -6.68 -7.35
CA LEU A 35 -0.28 -5.42 -6.83
C LEU A 35 -0.09 -4.28 -7.83
N GLY A 36 1.12 -4.10 -8.34
CA GLY A 36 1.42 -3.07 -9.33
C GLY A 36 0.62 -3.23 -10.61
N GLY A 37 0.53 -4.45 -11.11
CA GLY A 37 -0.27 -4.77 -12.29
C GLY A 37 -1.75 -4.51 -12.08
N THR A 38 -2.27 -4.81 -10.90
CA THR A 38 -3.67 -4.55 -10.55
C THR A 38 -3.96 -3.06 -10.47
N VAL A 39 -3.06 -2.27 -9.86
CA VAL A 39 -3.16 -0.80 -9.84
C VAL A 39 -3.30 -0.27 -11.27
N ASN A 40 -2.43 -0.71 -12.17
CA ASN A 40 -2.46 -0.29 -13.58
C ASN A 40 -3.75 -0.75 -14.26
N GLY A 41 -4.19 -1.97 -13.99
CA GLY A 41 -5.44 -2.51 -14.54
C GLY A 41 -6.68 -1.75 -14.10
N LEU A 42 -6.63 -1.14 -12.91
CA LEU A 42 -7.71 -0.29 -12.39
C LEU A 42 -7.61 1.16 -12.87
N GLY A 43 -6.72 1.44 -13.78
CA GLY A 43 -6.57 2.77 -14.39
C GLY A 43 -5.65 3.72 -13.63
N GLY A 44 -5.05 3.26 -12.56
CA GLY A 44 -4.04 4.01 -11.82
C GLY A 44 -2.66 3.87 -12.44
N PHE A 45 -1.67 4.42 -11.79
CA PHE A 45 -0.28 4.30 -12.21
C PHE A 45 0.56 3.84 -11.01
N SER A 46 1.07 2.62 -11.08
CA SER A 46 1.94 2.07 -10.03
C SER A 46 3.35 2.61 -10.21
N GLN A 47 3.86 3.29 -9.21
CA GLN A 47 5.21 3.86 -9.23
C GLN A 47 6.19 3.01 -8.43
N ARG A 48 5.74 2.41 -7.34
CA ARG A 48 6.54 1.49 -6.54
C ARG A 48 5.65 0.68 -5.61
N VAL A 49 6.01 -0.58 -5.41
CA VAL A 49 5.42 -1.46 -4.39
C VAL A 49 6.56 -2.09 -3.61
N GLY A 50 6.43 -2.12 -2.30
CA GLY A 50 7.39 -2.76 -1.42
C GLY A 50 6.71 -3.22 -0.15
N GLY A 51 7.44 -3.93 0.69
CA GLY A 51 6.91 -4.39 1.97
C GLY A 51 7.66 -5.60 2.48
N VAL A 52 7.13 -6.15 3.55
CA VAL A 52 7.70 -7.30 4.25
C VAL A 52 6.62 -8.36 4.48
N ALA A 53 6.78 -9.22 5.48
CA ALA A 53 5.91 -10.38 5.67
C ALA A 53 4.45 -10.04 5.98
N ASP A 54 4.18 -8.92 6.61
CA ASP A 54 2.86 -8.61 7.17
C ASP A 54 2.22 -7.32 6.64
N HIS A 55 2.87 -6.58 5.73
CA HIS A 55 2.29 -5.36 5.17
C HIS A 55 2.96 -4.94 3.87
N VAL A 56 2.28 -4.05 3.17
CA VAL A 56 2.78 -3.48 1.91
C VAL A 56 2.63 -1.96 1.91
N HIS A 57 3.53 -1.34 1.17
CA HIS A 57 3.50 0.09 0.84
C HIS A 57 3.42 0.23 -0.68
N LEU A 58 2.57 1.13 -1.14
CA LEU A 58 2.46 1.44 -2.56
C LEU A 58 2.56 2.94 -2.77
N LEU A 59 3.25 3.34 -3.81
CA LEU A 59 3.19 4.70 -4.33
C LEU A 59 2.41 4.64 -5.64
N VAL A 60 1.25 5.28 -5.67
CA VAL A 60 0.33 5.21 -6.81
C VAL A 60 -0.09 6.60 -7.27
N GLY A 61 -0.25 6.75 -8.59
CA GLY A 61 -0.90 7.91 -9.17
C GLY A 61 -2.35 7.56 -9.51
N LEU A 62 -3.27 8.46 -9.24
CA LEU A 62 -4.68 8.26 -9.53
C LEU A 62 -5.20 9.37 -10.45
N LYS A 63 -6.33 9.09 -11.11
CA LYS A 63 -7.03 10.04 -11.99
C LYS A 63 -8.14 10.73 -11.22
N ALA A 64 -8.66 11.83 -11.79
CA ALA A 64 -9.80 12.54 -11.22
C ALA A 64 -11.06 11.67 -11.07
N THR A 65 -11.19 10.66 -11.92
CA THR A 65 -12.36 9.76 -11.92
C THR A 65 -12.28 8.66 -10.87
N HIS A 66 -11.16 8.49 -10.18
CA HIS A 66 -11.03 7.47 -9.15
C HIS A 66 -11.71 7.89 -7.86
N CYS A 67 -12.48 6.99 -7.27
CA CYS A 67 -12.89 7.04 -5.88
C CYS A 67 -11.89 6.20 -5.10
N LEU A 68 -11.15 6.78 -4.17
CA LEU A 68 -10.10 6.08 -3.43
C LEU A 68 -10.62 4.82 -2.73
N ALA A 69 -11.77 4.92 -2.08
CA ALA A 69 -12.35 3.77 -1.37
C ALA A 69 -12.68 2.61 -2.31
N GLU A 70 -13.25 2.91 -3.47
CA GLU A 70 -13.55 1.87 -4.47
C GLU A 70 -12.30 1.27 -5.07
N PHE A 71 -11.31 2.11 -5.38
CA PHE A 71 -10.00 1.67 -5.87
C PHE A 71 -9.36 0.69 -4.88
N MET A 72 -9.32 1.06 -3.60
CA MET A 72 -8.73 0.22 -2.57
C MET A 72 -9.49 -1.09 -2.38
N ARG A 73 -10.82 -1.05 -2.42
CA ARG A 73 -11.64 -2.26 -2.31
C ARG A 73 -11.33 -3.23 -3.44
N GLU A 74 -11.29 -2.76 -4.67
CA GLU A 74 -11.00 -3.60 -5.83
C GLU A 74 -9.57 -4.13 -5.82
N LEU A 75 -8.60 -3.29 -5.47
CA LEU A 75 -7.20 -3.69 -5.36
C LEU A 75 -7.02 -4.81 -4.33
N LYS A 76 -7.57 -4.64 -3.14
CA LYS A 76 -7.44 -5.60 -2.06
C LYS A 76 -8.18 -6.91 -2.38
N LYS A 77 -9.36 -6.82 -2.98
CA LYS A 77 -10.13 -7.99 -3.39
C LYS A 77 -9.39 -8.84 -4.41
N ALA A 78 -8.93 -8.23 -5.50
CA ALA A 78 -8.24 -8.94 -6.56
C ALA A 78 -6.97 -9.61 -6.06
N THR A 79 -6.19 -8.91 -5.25
CA THR A 79 -4.90 -9.42 -4.78
C THR A 79 -5.06 -10.48 -3.70
N SER A 80 -6.07 -10.41 -2.84
CA SER A 80 -6.33 -11.47 -1.87
C SER A 80 -6.80 -12.75 -2.53
N VAL A 81 -7.65 -12.66 -3.55
CA VAL A 81 -8.08 -13.83 -4.33
C VAL A 81 -6.88 -14.51 -4.99
N TRP A 82 -6.03 -13.72 -5.66
CA TRP A 82 -4.83 -14.23 -6.30
C TRP A 82 -3.90 -14.92 -5.30
N ALA A 83 -3.67 -14.29 -4.15
CA ALA A 83 -2.78 -14.84 -3.11
C ALA A 83 -3.33 -16.16 -2.56
N ARG A 84 -4.62 -16.26 -2.32
CA ARG A 84 -5.24 -17.50 -1.84
C ARG A 84 -5.16 -18.63 -2.85
N GLU A 85 -5.39 -18.32 -4.11
CA GLU A 85 -5.40 -19.34 -5.17
C GLU A 85 -4.01 -19.83 -5.55
N ASN A 86 -2.98 -19.03 -5.37
CA ASN A 86 -1.65 -19.33 -5.87
C ASN A 86 -0.60 -19.61 -4.80
N HIS A 87 -0.77 -19.14 -3.56
CA HIS A 87 0.28 -19.20 -2.55
C HIS A 87 -0.19 -19.60 -1.16
N GLU A 88 -1.07 -18.78 -0.54
CA GLU A 88 -1.49 -18.97 0.84
C GLU A 88 -3.02 -19.05 0.94
N PRO A 89 -3.59 -20.26 1.10
CA PRO A 89 -5.04 -20.44 1.12
C PRO A 89 -5.79 -19.63 2.18
N GLU A 90 -5.12 -19.26 3.27
CA GLU A 90 -5.71 -18.47 4.35
C GLU A 90 -5.47 -16.98 4.25
N PHE A 91 -4.85 -16.54 3.17
CA PHE A 91 -4.48 -15.13 2.99
C PHE A 91 -5.71 -14.21 3.05
N ALA A 92 -5.57 -13.14 3.84
CA ALA A 92 -6.54 -12.06 3.88
C ALA A 92 -5.83 -10.76 4.25
N TRP A 93 -6.31 -9.65 3.70
CA TRP A 93 -5.89 -8.32 4.13
C TRP A 93 -6.70 -7.88 5.34
N GLN A 94 -6.14 -6.94 6.12
CA GLN A 94 -6.90 -6.24 7.16
C GLN A 94 -8.10 -5.51 6.56
N ASP A 95 -9.09 -5.18 7.38
CA ASP A 95 -10.09 -4.20 6.99
C ASP A 95 -9.45 -2.81 7.07
N GLY A 96 -9.67 -1.99 6.08
CA GLY A 96 -9.10 -0.65 6.07
C GLY A 96 -7.69 -0.57 5.47
N TYR A 97 -7.16 0.64 5.49
CA TYR A 97 -5.85 1.00 4.93
C TYR A 97 -5.49 2.39 5.40
N ALA A 98 -4.23 2.78 5.21
CA ALA A 98 -3.79 4.17 5.37
C ALA A 98 -3.40 4.72 4.00
N ALA A 99 -3.73 5.99 3.75
CA ALA A 99 -3.36 6.64 2.50
C ALA A 99 -2.97 8.09 2.78
N PHE A 100 -1.85 8.49 2.22
CA PHE A 100 -1.29 9.83 2.42
C PHE A 100 -0.99 10.46 1.07
N THR A 101 -1.26 11.74 0.92
CA THR A 101 -0.90 12.46 -0.31
C THR A 101 0.61 12.64 -0.39
N VAL A 102 1.14 12.63 -1.61
CA VAL A 102 2.56 12.83 -1.87
C VAL A 102 2.68 13.91 -2.95
N SER A 103 3.43 14.96 -2.66
CA SER A 103 3.73 15.97 -3.67
C SER A 103 4.69 15.39 -4.71
N ALA A 104 4.63 15.91 -5.94
CA ALA A 104 5.51 15.45 -7.01
C ALA A 104 7.00 15.54 -6.62
N SER A 105 7.39 16.58 -5.89
CA SER A 105 8.78 16.78 -5.44
C SER A 105 9.24 15.75 -4.40
N LYS A 106 8.31 15.02 -3.77
CA LYS A 106 8.61 14.01 -2.75
C LYS A 106 8.49 12.57 -3.25
N ARG A 107 8.11 12.38 -4.50
CA ARG A 107 7.93 11.02 -5.04
C ARG A 107 9.19 10.17 -4.97
N ALA A 108 10.34 10.75 -5.32
CA ALA A 108 11.59 10.01 -5.29
C ALA A 108 11.96 9.56 -3.88
N VAL A 109 11.74 10.42 -2.88
CA VAL A 109 12.00 10.10 -1.47
C VAL A 109 11.08 8.97 -0.98
N VAL A 110 9.80 9.05 -1.30
CA VAL A 110 8.83 8.01 -0.91
C VAL A 110 9.13 6.69 -1.63
N ARG A 111 9.50 6.74 -2.90
CA ARG A 111 9.89 5.54 -3.66
C ARG A 111 11.06 4.82 -2.99
N GLU A 112 12.10 5.56 -2.63
CA GLU A 112 13.26 5.00 -1.96
C GLU A 112 12.88 4.42 -0.59
N TYR A 113 12.04 5.13 0.16
CA TYR A 113 11.53 4.63 1.43
C TYR A 113 10.81 3.28 1.27
N ILE A 114 9.98 3.14 0.24
CA ILE A 114 9.26 1.90 -0.05
C ILE A 114 10.21 0.78 -0.46
N GLU A 115 11.24 1.09 -1.25
CA GLU A 115 12.24 0.10 -1.65
C GLU A 115 13.02 -0.47 -0.47
N ASN A 116 13.19 0.30 0.59
CA ASN A 116 14.02 -0.06 1.73
C ASN A 116 13.22 -0.61 2.93
N GLN A 117 12.01 -1.14 2.70
CA GLN A 117 11.15 -1.63 3.78
C GLN A 117 11.79 -2.74 4.62
N GLU A 118 12.51 -3.66 4.01
CA GLU A 118 13.18 -4.74 4.76
C GLU A 118 14.20 -4.17 5.75
N ALA A 119 14.99 -3.18 5.33
CA ALA A 119 15.95 -2.53 6.20
C ALA A 119 15.27 -1.75 7.33
N HIS A 120 14.16 -1.07 7.04
CA HIS A 120 13.37 -0.35 8.06
C HIS A 120 12.84 -1.29 9.12
N HIS A 121 12.25 -2.43 8.71
CA HIS A 121 11.63 -3.36 9.63
C HIS A 121 12.59 -4.30 10.34
N ALA A 122 13.86 -4.28 9.98
CA ALA A 122 14.91 -4.86 10.80
C ALA A 122 15.12 -4.09 12.10
N LYS A 123 14.70 -2.81 12.16
CA LYS A 123 14.93 -1.91 13.30
C LYS A 123 13.66 -1.45 13.98
N ARG A 124 12.50 -1.53 13.32
CA ARG A 124 11.27 -0.91 13.77
C ARG A 124 10.05 -1.63 13.21
N ASP A 125 9.00 -1.80 14.03
CA ASP A 125 7.79 -2.49 13.60
C ASP A 125 6.80 -1.58 12.85
N LEU A 126 5.76 -2.20 12.28
CA LEU A 126 4.74 -1.51 11.51
C LEU A 126 3.94 -0.51 12.35
N VAL A 127 3.62 -0.85 13.61
CA VAL A 127 2.84 0.05 14.48
C VAL A 127 3.57 1.35 14.70
N SER A 128 4.87 1.27 15.03
CA SER A 128 5.71 2.46 15.23
C SER A 128 5.84 3.28 13.95
N GLU A 129 6.03 2.62 12.82
CA GLU A 129 6.11 3.27 11.51
C GLU A 129 4.80 3.98 11.17
N LEU A 130 3.67 3.31 11.36
CA LEU A 130 2.37 3.86 11.04
C LEU A 130 2.03 5.06 11.91
N LYS A 131 2.32 5.00 13.22
CA LYS A 131 2.13 6.14 14.12
C LYS A 131 2.91 7.36 13.65
N GLU A 132 4.16 7.17 13.25
CA GLU A 132 4.99 8.26 12.75
C GLU A 132 4.42 8.87 11.47
N LEU A 133 3.94 8.04 10.54
CA LEU A 133 3.29 8.53 9.32
C LEU A 133 2.01 9.30 9.62
N LEU A 134 1.18 8.80 10.52
CA LEU A 134 -0.06 9.46 10.91
C LEU A 134 0.20 10.82 11.56
N GLU A 135 1.14 10.88 12.48
CA GLU A 135 1.52 12.13 13.14
C GLU A 135 2.12 13.14 12.16
N LYS A 136 2.98 12.67 11.26
CA LYS A 136 3.58 13.53 10.23
C LYS A 136 2.53 14.13 9.30
N HIS A 137 1.46 13.42 9.00
CA HIS A 137 0.38 13.87 8.12
C HIS A 137 -0.81 14.44 8.89
N GLU A 138 -0.67 14.65 10.20
CA GLU A 138 -1.69 15.26 11.06
C GLU A 138 -3.03 14.52 11.01
N VAL A 139 -2.98 13.18 10.99
CA VAL A 139 -4.15 12.33 10.99
C VAL A 139 -4.43 11.86 12.41
N GLU A 140 -5.65 12.11 12.91
CA GLU A 140 -6.07 11.60 14.20
C GLU A 140 -6.24 10.09 14.15
N TYR A 141 -5.85 9.39 15.22
CA TYR A 141 -5.99 7.95 15.30
C TYR A 141 -6.23 7.49 16.73
N ASN A 142 -6.85 6.32 16.86
CA ASN A 142 -7.01 5.64 18.13
C ASN A 142 -6.09 4.43 18.14
N GLU A 143 -5.15 4.38 19.09
CA GLU A 143 -4.18 3.30 19.19
C GLU A 143 -4.81 1.90 19.23
N ARG A 144 -6.00 1.79 19.82
CA ARG A 144 -6.76 0.53 19.88
C ARG A 144 -7.07 -0.05 18.50
N TYR A 145 -7.22 0.80 17.48
CA TYR A 145 -7.68 0.41 16.15
C TYR A 145 -6.66 0.65 15.05
N LEU A 146 -5.38 0.73 15.38
CA LEU A 146 -4.35 0.99 14.37
C LEU A 146 -4.21 -0.14 13.36
N LEU A 147 -4.32 -1.38 13.77
CA LEU A 147 -4.19 -2.55 12.89
C LEU A 147 -5.02 -3.72 13.40
#